data_a2c37fc9f56052f55e26321ff5e43fda
#
_entry.id   a2c37fc9f56052f55e26321ff5e43fda
#
_cell.length_a   1.000
_cell.length_b   1.000
_cell.length_c   1.000
_cell.angle_alpha   90.00
_cell.angle_beta   90.00
_cell.angle_gamma   90.00
#
_symmetry.space_group_name_H-M   'P 1'
#
loop_
_entity.id
_entity.type
_entity.pdbx_description
1 polymer ?
#
loop_
_entity_poly.entity_id
_entity_poly.type
_entity_poly.pdbx_seq_one_letter_code
_entity_poly.pdbx_strand_id
1 'polypeptide(L)'
;FCNAIHLVEDKSQVMREVSDTLRSGGIFAFNSSFFKGDLTEETSQFYRRWMMRSLRILKNDFGLKPSKEKVMARQALSIAEYTEILEDNDFRVSMTEIEPVEVPLEGWQDISYFEDFIAGALPGVPLKEASRSLVEAAAQIFNEFDLSSVRRDWLSIVAVRQ
;
A
#
# COMPACT_ATOMS: atom_id res chain seq x y z
N PHE A 1 -2.42 14.65 2.28
CA PHE A 1 -2.46 13.38 2.99
C PHE A 1 -1.64 12.36 2.18
N CYS A 2 -0.36 12.12 2.58
CA CYS A 2 0.59 11.39 1.74
C CYS A 2 0.66 9.91 2.13
N ASN A 3 0.31 9.02 1.19
CA ASN A 3 0.41 7.55 1.26
C ASN A 3 -0.05 6.92 2.58
N ALA A 4 -1.11 7.46 3.18
CA ALA A 4 -1.62 7.00 4.46
C ALA A 4 -3.14 6.77 4.49
N ILE A 5 -3.89 7.21 3.48
CA ILE A 5 -5.36 7.10 3.44
C ILE A 5 -5.83 5.63 3.50
N HIS A 6 -5.04 4.71 2.96
CA HIS A 6 -5.36 3.29 2.99
C HIS A 6 -5.22 2.65 4.40
N LEU A 7 -4.53 3.32 5.34
CA LEU A 7 -4.40 2.90 6.73
C LEU A 7 -5.58 3.35 7.60
N VAL A 8 -6.38 4.27 7.11
CA VAL A 8 -7.56 4.78 7.81
C VAL A 8 -8.69 3.75 7.74
N GLU A 9 -9.25 3.40 8.88
CA GLU A 9 -10.35 2.44 8.97
C GLU A 9 -11.66 3.04 8.40
N ASP A 10 -12.08 4.18 8.95
CA ASP A 10 -13.26 4.93 8.46
C ASP A 10 -12.82 6.14 7.60
N LYS A 11 -12.70 5.88 6.30
CA LYS A 11 -12.29 6.90 5.33
C LYS A 11 -13.35 7.99 5.15
N SER A 12 -14.64 7.64 5.26
CA SER A 12 -15.73 8.60 5.14
C SER A 12 -15.72 9.58 6.31
N GLN A 13 -15.46 9.12 7.53
CA GLN A 13 -15.31 10.02 8.68
C GLN A 13 -14.17 11.02 8.47
N VAL A 14 -13.00 10.55 8.01
CA VAL A 14 -11.86 11.47 7.75
C VAL A 14 -12.22 12.49 6.67
N MET A 15 -12.88 12.08 5.58
CA MET A 15 -13.30 13.02 4.52
C MET A 15 -14.27 14.08 5.06
N ARG A 16 -15.18 13.69 5.94
CA ARG A 16 -16.11 14.62 6.61
C ARG A 16 -15.37 15.61 7.50
N GLU A 17 -14.46 15.14 8.36
CA GLU A 17 -13.67 16.01 9.23
C GLU A 17 -12.79 16.99 8.43
N VAL A 18 -12.22 16.55 7.32
CA VAL A 18 -11.47 17.44 6.42
C VAL A 18 -12.41 18.45 5.76
N SER A 19 -13.59 18.02 5.30
CA SER A 19 -14.61 18.91 4.74
C SER A 19 -15.02 19.98 5.73
N ASP A 20 -15.30 19.63 6.99
CA ASP A 20 -15.70 20.55 8.07
C ASP A 20 -14.59 21.56 8.42
N THR A 21 -13.34 21.19 8.20
CA THR A 21 -12.18 22.05 8.46
C THR A 21 -11.88 23.04 7.33
N LEU A 22 -12.20 22.67 6.10
CA LEU A 22 -11.95 23.49 4.92
C LEU A 22 -13.12 24.47 4.66
N ARG A 23 -12.78 25.68 4.27
CA ARG A 23 -13.77 26.62 3.68
C ARG A 23 -14.16 26.18 2.25
N SER A 24 -15.30 26.64 1.75
CA SER A 24 -15.69 26.44 0.34
C SER A 24 -14.56 26.91 -0.59
N GLY A 25 -14.25 26.12 -1.61
CA GLY A 25 -13.11 26.30 -2.50
C GLY A 25 -11.77 25.81 -1.94
N GLY A 26 -11.72 25.32 -0.69
CA GLY A 26 -10.54 24.71 -0.11
C GLY A 26 -10.14 23.41 -0.84
N ILE A 27 -8.85 23.12 -0.88
CA ILE A 27 -8.31 21.97 -1.62
C ILE A 27 -7.89 20.89 -0.64
N PHE A 28 -8.34 19.68 -0.89
CA PHE A 28 -7.86 18.45 -0.28
C PHE A 28 -7.15 17.59 -1.32
N ALA A 29 -5.95 17.13 -1.01
CA ALA A 29 -5.20 16.23 -1.88
C ALA A 29 -4.65 15.05 -1.09
N PHE A 30 -4.70 13.88 -1.70
CA PHE A 30 -4.04 12.70 -1.15
C PHE A 30 -3.46 11.82 -2.25
N ASN A 31 -2.50 10.99 -1.87
CA ASN A 31 -2.01 9.91 -2.73
C ASN A 31 -1.99 8.57 -1.99
N SER A 32 -1.94 7.49 -2.74
CA SER A 32 -1.80 6.14 -2.21
C SER A 32 -1.18 5.21 -3.23
N SER A 33 -0.24 4.39 -2.77
CA SER A 33 0.26 3.24 -3.52
C SER A 33 -0.54 1.96 -3.23
N PHE A 34 -1.66 2.06 -2.49
CA PHE A 34 -2.56 0.97 -2.14
C PHE A 34 -4.00 1.33 -2.56
N PHE A 35 -4.39 0.93 -3.75
CA PHE A 35 -5.75 1.09 -4.26
C PHE A 35 -6.10 -0.13 -5.14
N LYS A 36 -7.36 -0.35 -5.47
CA LYS A 36 -7.76 -1.41 -6.41
C LYS A 36 -7.29 -1.04 -7.81
N GLY A 37 -6.36 -1.82 -8.36
CA GLY A 37 -5.73 -1.57 -9.66
C GLY A 37 -4.29 -1.03 -9.58
N ASP A 38 -3.71 -0.98 -8.38
CA ASP A 38 -2.33 -0.54 -8.13
C ASP A 38 -1.24 -1.48 -8.67
N LEU A 39 -1.61 -2.71 -9.00
CA LEU A 39 -0.67 -3.74 -9.43
C LEU A 39 -0.88 -4.11 -10.89
N THR A 40 0.16 -3.98 -11.69
CA THR A 40 0.24 -4.61 -13.01
C THR A 40 0.36 -6.14 -12.85
N GLU A 41 0.22 -6.89 -13.94
CA GLU A 41 0.42 -8.34 -13.89
C GLU A 41 1.83 -8.71 -13.45
N GLU A 42 2.85 -8.00 -13.94
CA GLU A 42 4.26 -8.22 -13.58
C GLU A 42 4.47 -7.96 -12.08
N THR A 43 3.95 -6.86 -11.57
CA THR A 43 4.02 -6.51 -10.14
C THR A 43 3.30 -7.55 -9.28
N SER A 44 2.15 -8.04 -9.73
CA SER A 44 1.40 -9.10 -9.04
C SER A 44 2.17 -10.41 -8.99
N GLN A 45 2.88 -10.76 -10.08
CA GLN A 45 3.75 -11.94 -10.12
C GLN A 45 4.95 -11.78 -9.19
N PHE A 46 5.59 -10.60 -9.18
CA PHE A 46 6.66 -10.27 -8.24
C PHE A 46 6.20 -10.43 -6.79
N TYR A 47 5.08 -9.81 -6.40
CA TYR A 47 4.53 -9.91 -5.05
C TYR A 47 4.26 -11.35 -4.63
N ARG A 48 3.68 -12.15 -5.50
CA ARG A 48 3.41 -13.57 -5.23
C ARG A 48 4.70 -14.34 -4.96
N ARG A 49 5.71 -14.17 -5.80
CA ARG A 49 7.01 -14.82 -5.65
C ARG A 49 7.71 -14.36 -4.37
N TRP A 50 7.71 -13.06 -4.12
CA TRP A 50 8.29 -12.44 -2.93
C TRP A 50 7.67 -13.00 -1.64
N MET A 51 6.36 -13.00 -1.53
CA MET A 51 5.66 -13.55 -0.37
C MET A 51 5.92 -15.05 -0.20
N MET A 52 5.88 -15.83 -1.26
CA MET A 52 6.17 -17.27 -1.20
C MET A 52 7.61 -17.54 -0.73
N ARG A 53 8.56 -16.75 -1.21
CA ARG A 53 9.96 -16.86 -0.80
C ARG A 53 10.14 -16.45 0.66
N SER A 54 9.54 -15.37 1.10
CA SER A 54 9.54 -14.91 2.49
C SER A 54 8.98 -15.97 3.44
N LEU A 55 7.86 -16.58 3.10
CA LEU A 55 7.26 -17.67 3.89
C LEU A 55 8.16 -18.91 3.97
N ARG A 56 8.91 -19.21 2.91
CA ARG A 56 9.86 -20.32 2.90
C ARG A 56 11.04 -20.03 3.84
N ILE A 57 11.60 -18.81 3.78
CA ILE A 57 12.68 -18.37 4.68
C ILE A 57 12.20 -18.41 6.13
N LEU A 58 11.02 -17.83 6.43
CA LEU A 58 10.43 -17.87 7.76
C LEU A 58 10.33 -19.29 8.31
N LYS A 59 9.82 -20.22 7.50
CA LYS A 59 9.67 -21.62 7.92
C LYS A 59 11.00 -22.31 8.15
N ASN A 60 11.96 -22.14 7.22
CA ASN A 60 13.21 -22.91 7.23
C ASN A 60 14.20 -22.39 8.27
N ASP A 61 14.33 -21.06 8.39
CA ASP A 61 15.38 -20.45 9.20
C ASP A 61 14.91 -20.13 10.61
N PHE A 62 13.60 -19.89 10.79
CA PHE A 62 13.04 -19.48 12.08
C PHE A 62 11.96 -20.43 12.63
N GLY A 63 11.49 -21.40 11.85
CA GLY A 63 10.40 -22.29 12.26
C GLY A 63 9.05 -21.56 12.44
N LEU A 64 8.90 -20.35 11.89
CA LEU A 64 7.75 -19.48 12.05
C LEU A 64 6.79 -19.57 10.87
N LYS A 65 5.54 -19.19 11.13
CA LYS A 65 4.49 -18.98 10.11
C LYS A 65 3.59 -17.82 10.53
N PRO A 66 3.06 -17.05 9.58
CA PRO A 66 2.08 -16.01 9.88
C PRO A 66 0.79 -16.58 10.46
N SER A 67 0.10 -15.76 11.25
CA SER A 67 -1.27 -16.05 11.69
C SER A 67 -2.24 -15.97 10.49
N LYS A 68 -3.46 -16.55 10.68
CA LYS A 68 -4.52 -16.45 9.67
C LYS A 68 -5.38 -15.18 9.84
N GLU A 69 -5.07 -14.36 10.84
CA GLU A 69 -5.80 -13.14 11.11
C GLU A 69 -5.55 -12.13 9.99
N LYS A 70 -6.64 -11.64 9.42
CA LYS A 70 -6.57 -10.54 8.44
C LYS A 70 -6.46 -9.21 9.20
N VAL A 71 -5.44 -8.42 8.91
CA VAL A 71 -5.38 -7.04 9.39
C VAL A 71 -6.45 -6.23 8.64
N MET A 72 -7.54 -5.88 9.35
CA MET A 72 -8.72 -5.21 8.78
C MET A 72 -8.44 -3.80 8.22
N ALA A 73 -7.39 -3.13 8.69
CA ALA A 73 -7.13 -1.72 8.42
C ALA A 73 -6.79 -1.39 6.95
N ARG A 74 -6.46 -2.36 6.10
CA ARG A 74 -6.01 -2.11 4.72
C ARG A 74 -7.10 -2.42 3.70
N GLN A 75 -8.16 -1.62 3.65
CA GLN A 75 -9.08 -1.66 2.53
C GLN A 75 -8.53 -0.81 1.38
N ALA A 76 -8.04 -1.50 0.33
CA ALA A 76 -7.81 -0.84 -0.94
C ALA A 76 -9.16 -0.49 -1.57
N LEU A 77 -9.39 0.79 -1.87
CA LEU A 77 -10.55 1.26 -2.61
C LEU A 77 -10.17 1.47 -4.08
N SER A 78 -11.15 1.34 -4.96
CA SER A 78 -11.03 1.79 -6.35
C SER A 78 -11.13 3.32 -6.44
N ILE A 79 -10.73 3.88 -7.58
CA ILE A 79 -10.90 5.31 -7.86
C ILE A 79 -12.37 5.72 -7.73
N ALA A 80 -13.30 4.89 -8.24
CA ALA A 80 -14.74 5.16 -8.15
C ALA A 80 -15.21 5.22 -6.69
N GLU A 81 -14.79 4.28 -5.83
CA GLU A 81 -15.14 4.27 -4.41
C GLU A 81 -14.54 5.49 -3.66
N TYR A 82 -13.32 5.92 -3.99
CA TYR A 82 -12.76 7.16 -3.45
C TYR A 82 -13.53 8.40 -3.91
N THR A 83 -13.92 8.44 -5.19
CA THR A 83 -14.72 9.55 -5.75
C THR A 83 -16.07 9.65 -5.06
N GLU A 84 -16.79 8.53 -4.90
CA GLU A 84 -18.08 8.48 -4.21
C GLU A 84 -17.98 8.99 -2.77
N ILE A 85 -17.00 8.51 -1.98
CA ILE A 85 -16.80 8.99 -0.60
C ILE A 85 -16.49 10.50 -0.57
N LEU A 86 -15.72 11.01 -1.52
CA LEU A 86 -15.42 12.45 -1.59
C LEU A 86 -16.69 13.26 -1.90
N GLU A 87 -17.47 12.84 -2.90
CA GLU A 87 -18.71 13.50 -3.32
C GLU A 87 -19.76 13.48 -2.22
N ASP A 88 -19.91 12.38 -1.49
CA ASP A 88 -20.78 12.22 -0.33
C ASP A 88 -20.40 13.14 0.86
N ASN A 89 -19.18 13.67 0.86
CA ASN A 89 -18.67 14.58 1.91
C ASN A 89 -18.38 16.00 1.35
N ASP A 90 -19.16 16.43 0.38
CA ASP A 90 -19.14 17.80 -0.20
C ASP A 90 -17.82 18.16 -0.93
N PHE A 91 -17.13 17.21 -1.48
CA PHE A 91 -16.01 17.47 -2.36
C PHE A 91 -16.37 17.21 -3.82
N ARG A 92 -15.78 17.98 -4.71
CA ARG A 92 -15.75 17.70 -6.15
C ARG A 92 -14.34 17.33 -6.56
N VAL A 93 -14.16 16.13 -7.08
CA VAL A 93 -12.85 15.68 -7.61
C VAL A 93 -12.49 16.57 -8.81
N SER A 94 -11.31 17.18 -8.76
CA SER A 94 -10.76 18.05 -9.80
C SER A 94 -9.64 17.40 -10.60
N MET A 95 -8.92 16.44 -10.00
CA MET A 95 -7.84 15.69 -10.65
C MET A 95 -7.78 14.28 -10.11
N THR A 96 -7.56 13.33 -11.01
CA THR A 96 -7.19 11.95 -10.69
C THR A 96 -6.08 11.54 -11.62
N GLU A 97 -4.97 11.10 -11.06
CA GLU A 97 -3.78 10.69 -11.81
C GLU A 97 -3.22 9.38 -11.26
N ILE A 98 -2.78 8.52 -12.16
CA ILE A 98 -2.01 7.31 -11.84
C ILE A 98 -0.61 7.50 -12.39
N GLU A 99 0.36 7.55 -11.50
CA GLU A 99 1.77 7.68 -11.83
C GLU A 99 2.46 6.31 -11.69
N PRO A 100 3.07 5.78 -12.77
CA PRO A 100 3.91 4.59 -12.68
C PRO A 100 5.26 4.95 -12.06
N VAL A 101 5.62 4.27 -10.98
CA VAL A 101 6.89 4.45 -10.28
C VAL A 101 7.69 3.16 -10.35
N GLU A 102 8.91 3.25 -10.87
CA GLU A 102 9.87 2.14 -10.89
C GLU A 102 10.59 2.07 -9.54
N VAL A 103 10.30 1.02 -8.78
CA VAL A 103 10.85 0.83 -7.43
C VAL A 103 12.03 -0.13 -7.49
N PRO A 104 13.26 0.32 -7.21
CA PRO A 104 14.43 -0.54 -7.16
C PRO A 104 14.42 -1.46 -5.94
N LEU A 105 15.38 -2.40 -5.88
CA LEU A 105 15.49 -3.36 -4.76
C LEU A 105 15.48 -2.67 -3.39
N GLU A 106 16.23 -1.58 -3.25
CA GLU A 106 16.34 -0.83 -2.00
C GLU A 106 14.97 -0.35 -1.50
N GLY A 107 14.10 0.12 -2.38
CA GLY A 107 12.76 0.55 -2.01
C GLY A 107 11.89 -0.60 -1.47
N TRP A 108 12.03 -1.81 -2.04
CA TRP A 108 11.36 -3.01 -1.52
C TRP A 108 11.96 -3.50 -0.20
N GLN A 109 13.25 -3.30 -0.01
CA GLN A 109 13.92 -3.59 1.26
C GLN A 109 13.51 -2.58 2.33
N ASP A 110 13.44 -1.29 1.99
CA ASP A 110 13.06 -0.24 2.94
C ASP A 110 11.63 -0.41 3.46
N ILE A 111 10.66 -0.72 2.58
CA ILE A 111 9.28 -0.99 3.01
C ILE A 111 9.21 -2.23 3.92
N SER A 112 10.16 -3.15 3.81
CA SER A 112 10.24 -4.37 4.63
C SER A 112 10.70 -4.11 6.07
N TYR A 113 11.08 -2.89 6.42
CA TYR A 113 11.33 -2.44 7.80
C TYR A 113 10.13 -1.70 8.41
N PHE A 114 9.10 -1.43 7.61
CA PHE A 114 7.94 -0.67 8.05
C PHE A 114 6.96 -1.58 8.79
N GLU A 115 6.70 -1.31 10.07
CA GLU A 115 5.90 -2.15 10.96
C GLU A 115 4.51 -2.44 10.39
N ASP A 116 3.80 -1.41 9.91
CA ASP A 116 2.46 -1.58 9.35
C ASP A 116 2.46 -2.44 8.08
N PHE A 117 3.50 -2.35 7.25
CA PHE A 117 3.65 -3.22 6.09
C PHE A 117 3.88 -4.67 6.53
N ILE A 118 4.78 -4.89 7.48
CA ILE A 118 5.10 -6.22 8.03
C ILE A 118 3.85 -6.85 8.65
N ALA A 119 3.13 -6.10 9.48
CA ALA A 119 1.91 -6.58 10.12
C ALA A 119 0.84 -7.04 9.11
N GLY A 120 0.75 -6.33 7.97
CA GLY A 120 -0.15 -6.71 6.88
C GLY A 120 0.33 -7.89 6.04
N ALA A 121 1.64 -7.98 5.80
CA ALA A 121 2.23 -9.02 4.94
C ALA A 121 2.41 -10.35 5.68
N LEU A 122 2.87 -10.30 6.93
CA LEU A 122 3.23 -11.46 7.76
C LEU A 122 2.63 -11.32 9.18
N PRO A 123 1.30 -11.31 9.33
CA PRO A 123 0.63 -11.03 10.59
C PRO A 123 1.04 -12.03 11.69
N GLY A 124 1.30 -11.52 12.90
CA GLY A 124 1.66 -12.32 14.07
C GLY A 124 3.09 -12.84 14.07
N VAL A 125 3.92 -12.50 13.08
CA VAL A 125 5.35 -12.82 13.07
C VAL A 125 6.11 -11.70 13.78
N PRO A 126 7.11 -12.01 14.63
CA PRO A 126 7.94 -10.99 15.25
C PRO A 126 8.63 -10.12 14.19
N LEU A 127 8.67 -8.81 14.41
CA LEU A 127 9.11 -7.82 13.42
C LEU A 127 10.49 -8.11 12.83
N LYS A 128 11.43 -8.52 13.67
CA LYS A 128 12.82 -8.77 13.27
C LYS A 128 12.91 -9.93 12.26
N GLU A 129 12.26 -11.05 12.55
CA GLU A 129 12.25 -12.24 11.69
C GLU A 129 11.44 -12.01 10.42
N ALA A 130 10.32 -11.29 10.52
CA ALA A 130 9.50 -10.90 9.40
C ALA A 130 10.26 -9.98 8.44
N SER A 131 10.85 -8.90 8.95
CA SER A 131 11.64 -7.96 8.16
C SER A 131 12.81 -8.67 7.47
N ARG A 132 13.59 -9.47 8.21
CA ARG A 132 14.72 -10.22 7.64
C ARG A 132 14.27 -11.13 6.50
N SER A 133 13.18 -11.86 6.68
CA SER A 133 12.67 -12.77 5.64
C SER A 133 12.19 -12.01 4.37
N LEU A 134 11.55 -10.85 4.55
CA LEU A 134 11.10 -10.01 3.45
C LEU A 134 12.28 -9.40 2.67
N VAL A 135 13.25 -8.82 3.38
CA VAL A 135 14.46 -8.22 2.79
C VAL A 135 15.26 -9.24 1.98
N GLU A 136 15.52 -10.41 2.58
CA GLU A 136 16.26 -11.47 1.94
C GLU A 136 15.51 -12.04 0.73
N ALA A 137 14.21 -12.26 0.86
CA ALA A 137 13.38 -12.75 -0.24
C ALA A 137 13.35 -11.76 -1.43
N ALA A 138 13.24 -10.45 -1.17
CA ALA A 138 13.30 -9.44 -2.23
C ALA A 138 14.63 -9.52 -2.99
N ALA A 139 15.75 -9.53 -2.27
CA ALA A 139 17.08 -9.63 -2.88
C ALA A 139 17.25 -10.92 -3.72
N GLN A 140 16.77 -12.06 -3.21
CA GLN A 140 16.81 -13.32 -3.97
C GLN A 140 15.98 -13.26 -5.25
N ILE A 141 14.78 -12.67 -5.24
CA ILE A 141 13.92 -12.54 -6.42
C ILE A 141 14.53 -11.57 -7.44
N PHE A 142 15.03 -10.43 -7.01
CA PHE A 142 15.70 -9.48 -7.90
C PHE A 142 16.87 -10.13 -8.62
N ASN A 143 17.71 -10.87 -7.89
CA ASN A 143 18.86 -11.55 -8.48
C ASN A 143 18.45 -12.72 -9.39
N GLU A 144 17.44 -13.53 -8.99
CA GLU A 144 17.00 -14.70 -9.77
C GLU A 144 16.40 -14.32 -11.13
N PHE A 145 15.72 -13.17 -11.21
CA PHE A 145 15.03 -12.70 -12.41
C PHE A 145 15.73 -11.51 -13.09
N ASP A 146 16.95 -11.16 -12.64
CA ASP A 146 17.75 -10.04 -13.17
C ASP A 146 16.94 -8.74 -13.26
N LEU A 147 16.19 -8.43 -12.17
CA LEU A 147 15.35 -7.24 -12.12
C LEU A 147 16.18 -6.01 -11.73
N SER A 148 15.99 -4.90 -12.44
CA SER A 148 16.52 -3.58 -12.05
C SER A 148 15.54 -2.82 -11.17
N SER A 149 14.25 -2.98 -11.43
CA SER A 149 13.14 -2.36 -10.70
C SER A 149 11.88 -3.21 -10.84
N VAL A 150 10.87 -2.89 -10.04
CA VAL A 150 9.50 -3.39 -10.20
C VAL A 150 8.55 -2.21 -10.15
N ARG A 151 7.71 -2.07 -11.16
CA ARG A 151 6.72 -1.00 -11.26
C ARG A 151 5.70 -1.08 -10.14
N ARG A 152 5.36 0.09 -9.59
CA ARG A 152 4.24 0.27 -8.70
C ARG A 152 3.48 1.54 -9.09
N ASP A 153 2.17 1.42 -9.25
CA ASP A 153 1.33 2.55 -9.59
C ASP A 153 0.93 3.32 -8.32
N TRP A 154 0.97 4.64 -8.42
CA TRP A 154 0.55 5.57 -7.38
C TRP A 154 -0.66 6.36 -7.85
N LEU A 155 -1.72 6.32 -7.06
CA LEU A 155 -2.90 7.12 -7.26
C LEU A 155 -2.75 8.46 -6.55
N SER A 156 -3.00 9.55 -7.27
CA SER A 156 -3.13 10.90 -6.72
C SER A 156 -4.52 11.43 -7.01
N ILE A 157 -5.20 11.96 -5.99
CA ILE A 157 -6.50 12.60 -6.10
C ILE A 157 -6.44 13.99 -5.50
N VAL A 158 -6.98 14.97 -6.23
CA VAL A 158 -7.19 16.34 -5.77
C VAL A 158 -8.68 16.64 -5.83
N ALA A 159 -9.22 17.15 -4.74
CA ALA A 159 -10.63 17.50 -4.62
C ALA A 159 -10.81 18.92 -4.06
N VAL A 160 -11.90 19.58 -4.45
CA VAL A 160 -12.24 20.94 -4.04
C VAL A 160 -13.50 20.88 -3.19
N ARG A 161 -13.48 21.49 -2.02
CA ARG A 161 -14.63 21.64 -1.11
C ARG A 161 -15.71 22.51 -1.78
N GLN A 162 -16.91 21.99 -1.88
CA GLN A 162 -18.08 22.69 -2.44
C GLN A 162 -18.61 23.79 -1.51
#